data_074b0b1d9e8daa167eac9b404e830d7e
#
_entry.id   074b0b1d9e8daa167eac9b404e830d7e
#
_cell.length_a   1.000
_cell.length_b   1.000
_cell.length_c   1.000
_cell.angle_alpha   90.00
_cell.angle_beta   90.00
_cell.angle_gamma   90.00
#
_symmetry.space_group_name_H-M   'P 1'
#
loop_
_entity.id
_entity.type
_entity.pdbx_description
1 polymer ?
#
loop_
_entity_poly.entity_id
_entity_poly.type
_entity_poly.pdbx_seq_one_letter_code
_entity_poly.pdbx_strand_id
1 'polypeptide(L)'
;MFGLFLILPVLALYAGEIDGATPAMVGLALGAYGLTQALFQVPFGFLSDRFGRKPLLVAGLLLFTLGSVIAARANSIEVVILGRALQGSGAIASVVLALLADLTREEQRTKAVALVGSSIGFSFLLALMLGPILDTVIGLSGIFWSMGLLGLIALPVVVWFVPAVE
;
A
#
# COMPACT_ATOMS: atom_id res chain seq x y z
N MET A 1 -4.22 1.50 -2.21
CA MET A 1 -5.01 0.28 -1.93
C MET A 1 -4.98 -0.71 -3.09
N PHE A 2 -5.23 -0.29 -4.33
CA PHE A 2 -5.22 -1.19 -5.49
C PHE A 2 -3.97 -2.09 -5.58
N GLY A 3 -2.77 -1.50 -5.50
CA GLY A 3 -1.52 -2.26 -5.56
C GLY A 3 -1.36 -3.30 -4.44
N LEU A 4 -1.88 -3.02 -3.23
CA LEU A 4 -1.89 -3.98 -2.14
C LEU A 4 -2.68 -5.25 -2.51
N PHE A 5 -3.87 -5.06 -3.07
CA PHE A 5 -4.77 -6.17 -3.37
C PHE A 5 -4.32 -6.99 -4.59
N LEU A 6 -3.60 -6.38 -5.54
CA LEU A 6 -3.05 -7.05 -6.72
C LEU A 6 -2.17 -8.25 -6.36
N ILE A 7 -1.40 -8.13 -5.28
CA ILE A 7 -0.45 -9.17 -4.90
C ILE A 7 -1.09 -10.37 -4.20
N LEU A 8 -2.29 -10.20 -3.61
CA LEU A 8 -2.93 -11.26 -2.83
C LEU A 8 -3.16 -12.56 -3.62
N PRO A 9 -3.80 -12.54 -4.80
CA PRO A 9 -4.01 -13.75 -5.56
C PRO A 9 -2.71 -14.27 -6.22
N VAL A 10 -1.77 -13.38 -6.53
CA VAL A 10 -0.57 -13.72 -7.31
C VAL A 10 0.50 -14.35 -6.44
N LEU A 11 0.83 -13.76 -5.29
CA LEU A 11 1.91 -14.25 -4.44
C LEU A 11 1.68 -15.68 -3.95
N ALA A 12 0.42 -16.08 -3.77
CA ALA A 12 0.05 -17.44 -3.40
C ALA A 12 0.43 -18.48 -4.47
N LEU A 13 0.44 -18.09 -5.76
CA LEU A 13 0.80 -18.97 -6.87
C LEU A 13 2.31 -19.24 -6.91
N TYR A 14 3.13 -18.33 -6.39
CA TYR A 14 4.60 -18.43 -6.39
C TYR A 14 5.18 -19.20 -5.22
N ALA A 15 4.37 -19.89 -4.40
CA ALA A 15 4.83 -20.65 -3.22
C ALA A 15 5.84 -21.76 -3.52
N GLY A 16 6.06 -22.11 -4.79
CA GLY A 16 7.05 -23.12 -5.21
C GLY A 16 8.11 -22.60 -6.18
N GLU A 17 8.05 -21.34 -6.59
CA GLU A 17 8.90 -20.79 -7.65
C GLU A 17 9.97 -19.82 -7.12
N ILE A 18 9.74 -19.20 -5.95
CA ILE A 18 10.70 -18.29 -5.33
C ILE A 18 11.61 -19.09 -4.40
N ASP A 19 12.90 -18.82 -4.45
CA ASP A 19 13.91 -19.44 -3.57
C ASP A 19 13.52 -19.26 -2.08
N GLY A 20 13.47 -20.36 -1.35
CA GLY A 20 13.08 -20.41 0.07
C GLY A 20 11.56 -20.29 0.32
N ALA A 21 10.73 -20.21 -0.72
CA ALA A 21 9.28 -20.04 -0.54
C ALA A 21 8.63 -21.35 -0.06
N THR A 22 8.14 -21.29 1.16
CA THR A 22 7.19 -22.25 1.71
C THR A 22 5.81 -21.60 1.84
N PRO A 23 4.70 -22.37 1.94
CA PRO A 23 3.38 -21.76 2.16
C PRO A 23 3.34 -20.86 3.40
N ALA A 24 4.09 -21.19 4.46
CA ALA A 24 4.20 -20.37 5.66
C ALA A 24 4.92 -19.03 5.39
N MET A 25 6.02 -19.06 4.61
CA MET A 25 6.76 -17.84 4.24
C MET A 25 5.95 -16.93 3.29
N VAL A 26 5.19 -17.52 2.38
CA VAL A 26 4.25 -16.75 1.53
C VAL A 26 3.16 -16.10 2.39
N GLY A 27 2.58 -16.84 3.34
CA GLY A 27 1.66 -16.29 4.33
C GLY A 27 2.28 -15.15 5.14
N LEU A 28 3.54 -15.29 5.55
CA LEU A 28 4.29 -14.26 6.26
C LEU A 28 4.52 -13.02 5.36
N ALA A 29 4.86 -13.20 4.09
CA ALA A 29 5.03 -12.09 3.14
C ALA A 29 3.72 -11.30 2.95
N LEU A 30 2.58 -11.98 2.88
CA LEU A 30 1.26 -11.34 2.84
C LEU A 30 0.94 -10.64 4.16
N GLY A 31 1.15 -11.32 5.28
CA GLY A 31 0.89 -10.81 6.63
C GLY A 31 1.81 -9.67 7.05
N ALA A 32 3.07 -9.66 6.62
CA ALA A 32 4.07 -8.65 6.98
C ALA A 32 3.61 -7.23 6.63
N TYR A 33 3.00 -7.04 5.47
CA TYR A 33 2.40 -5.76 5.10
C TYR A 33 1.30 -5.33 6.09
N GLY A 34 0.32 -6.21 6.34
CA GLY A 34 -0.80 -5.90 7.24
C GLY A 34 -0.35 -5.65 8.67
N LEU A 35 0.61 -6.45 9.16
CA LEU A 35 1.16 -6.32 10.50
C LEU A 35 1.89 -4.98 10.68
N THR A 36 2.79 -4.64 9.78
CA THR A 36 3.52 -3.36 9.87
C THR A 36 2.58 -2.18 9.69
N GLN A 37 1.61 -2.26 8.79
CA GLN A 37 0.58 -1.23 8.64
C GLN A 37 -0.21 -1.04 9.94
N ALA A 38 -0.65 -2.11 10.59
CA ALA A 38 -1.38 -2.03 11.85
C ALA A 38 -0.53 -1.41 12.97
N LEU A 39 0.73 -1.81 13.08
CA LEU A 39 1.67 -1.29 14.09
C LEU A 39 1.96 0.21 13.89
N PHE A 40 2.17 0.62 12.63
CA PHE A 40 2.54 2.01 12.33
C PHE A 40 1.34 2.94 12.11
N GLN A 41 0.12 2.41 12.00
CA GLN A 41 -1.08 3.22 11.76
C GLN A 41 -1.34 4.25 12.84
N VAL A 42 -1.18 3.88 14.11
CA VAL A 42 -1.36 4.79 15.25
C VAL A 42 -0.20 5.81 15.32
N PRO A 43 1.09 5.42 15.29
CA PRO A 43 2.20 6.36 15.21
C PRO A 43 2.09 7.34 14.05
N PHE A 44 1.79 6.89 12.84
CA PHE A 44 1.66 7.77 11.67
C PHE A 44 0.49 8.74 11.82
N GLY A 45 -0.64 8.29 12.37
CA GLY A 45 -1.76 9.17 12.70
C GLY A 45 -1.33 10.29 13.65
N PHE A 46 -0.72 9.93 14.77
CA PHE A 46 -0.23 10.88 15.76
C PHE A 46 0.85 11.84 15.22
N LEU A 47 1.82 11.32 14.47
CA LEU A 47 2.83 12.16 13.84
C LEU A 47 2.21 13.12 12.81
N SER A 48 1.16 12.70 12.12
CA SER A 48 0.48 13.54 11.15
C SER A 48 -0.29 14.70 11.79
N ASP A 49 -0.74 14.53 13.04
CA ASP A 49 -1.32 15.63 13.83
C ASP A 49 -0.27 16.67 14.24
N ARG A 50 0.98 16.23 14.43
CA ARG A 50 2.08 17.08 14.92
C ARG A 50 2.86 17.76 13.79
N PHE A 51 3.14 17.03 12.71
CA PHE A 51 4.01 17.47 11.60
C PHE A 51 3.21 17.87 10.35
N GLY A 52 1.89 17.72 10.40
CA GLY A 52 1.00 17.97 9.26
C GLY A 52 0.72 16.71 8.43
N ARG A 53 -0.43 16.68 7.77
CA ARG A 53 -0.91 15.53 6.97
C ARG A 53 -0.04 15.28 5.75
N LYS A 54 0.28 16.33 5.02
CA LYS A 54 1.00 16.25 3.73
C LYS A 54 2.41 15.65 3.84
N PRO A 55 3.29 16.08 4.77
CA PRO A 55 4.62 15.48 4.94
C PRO A 55 4.55 13.97 5.24
N LEU A 56 3.60 13.56 6.08
CA LEU A 56 3.44 12.15 6.44
C LEU A 56 2.91 11.30 5.28
N LEU A 57 2.01 11.86 4.44
CA LEU A 57 1.59 11.19 3.20
C LEU A 57 2.76 10.99 2.24
N VAL A 58 3.61 12.00 2.07
CA VAL A 58 4.80 11.90 1.22
C VAL A 58 5.77 10.85 1.79
N ALA A 59 6.06 10.89 3.09
CA ALA A 59 6.94 9.91 3.74
C ALA A 59 6.40 8.48 3.59
N GLY A 60 5.10 8.27 3.81
CA GLY A 60 4.46 6.97 3.67
C GLY A 60 4.47 6.45 2.22
N LEU A 61 4.25 7.32 1.24
CA LEU A 61 4.35 6.96 -0.18
C LEU A 61 5.79 6.61 -0.59
N LEU A 62 6.79 7.31 -0.05
CA LEU A 62 8.20 6.97 -0.28
C LEU A 62 8.54 5.61 0.31
N LEU A 63 8.13 5.31 1.54
CA LEU A 63 8.32 3.98 2.15
C LEU A 63 7.63 2.89 1.34
N PHE A 64 6.40 3.12 0.88
CA PHE A 64 5.67 2.20 0.02
C PHE A 64 6.40 1.96 -1.31
N THR A 65 6.90 3.01 -1.94
CA THR A 65 7.66 2.93 -3.21
C THR A 65 8.97 2.18 -3.02
N LEU A 66 9.73 2.50 -1.98
CA LEU A 66 10.99 1.81 -1.67
C LEU A 66 10.75 0.32 -1.40
N GLY A 67 9.73 -0.02 -0.60
CA GLY A 67 9.36 -1.41 -0.34
C GLY A 67 8.96 -2.15 -1.62
N SER A 68 8.26 -1.47 -2.54
CA SER A 68 7.89 -2.02 -3.84
C SER A 68 9.12 -2.32 -4.70
N VAL A 69 10.09 -1.41 -4.76
CA VAL A 69 11.35 -1.60 -5.52
C VAL A 69 12.19 -2.74 -4.93
N ILE A 70 12.27 -2.85 -3.60
CA ILE A 70 12.97 -3.95 -2.92
C ILE A 70 12.30 -5.29 -3.28
N ALA A 71 10.98 -5.39 -3.16
CA ALA A 71 10.24 -6.59 -3.49
C ALA A 71 10.33 -6.95 -4.98
N ALA A 72 10.36 -5.94 -5.87
CA ALA A 72 10.50 -6.14 -7.32
C ALA A 72 11.85 -6.74 -7.72
N ARG A 73 12.90 -6.50 -6.94
CA ARG A 73 14.25 -7.01 -7.16
C ARG A 73 14.58 -8.24 -6.30
N ALA A 74 13.59 -8.76 -5.60
CA ALA A 74 13.80 -9.89 -4.71
C ALA A 74 14.15 -11.16 -5.49
N ASN A 75 15.21 -11.84 -5.05
CA ASN A 75 15.59 -13.16 -5.54
C ASN A 75 15.22 -14.27 -4.53
N SER A 76 14.79 -13.90 -3.34
CA SER A 76 14.36 -14.83 -2.29
C SER A 76 13.12 -14.32 -1.56
N ILE A 77 12.40 -15.22 -0.91
CA ILE A 77 11.17 -14.88 -0.19
C ILE A 77 11.41 -13.93 0.99
N GLU A 78 12.57 -13.99 1.64
CA GLU A 78 12.94 -13.11 2.75
C GLU A 78 13.00 -11.65 2.28
N VAL A 79 13.54 -11.40 1.08
CA VAL A 79 13.62 -10.06 0.51
C VAL A 79 12.22 -9.55 0.14
N VAL A 80 11.33 -10.45 -0.34
CA VAL A 80 9.91 -10.11 -0.55
C VAL A 80 9.26 -9.71 0.77
N ILE A 81 9.47 -10.47 1.85
CA ILE A 81 8.93 -10.17 3.19
C ILE A 81 9.41 -8.80 3.67
N LEU A 82 10.71 -8.50 3.53
CA LEU A 82 11.26 -7.18 3.89
C LEU A 82 10.62 -6.05 3.08
N GLY A 83 10.51 -6.21 1.78
CA GLY A 83 9.84 -5.25 0.91
C GLY A 83 8.38 -5.01 1.31
N ARG A 84 7.65 -6.09 1.63
CA ARG A 84 6.26 -6.04 2.10
C ARG A 84 6.13 -5.36 3.46
N ALA A 85 7.02 -5.66 4.39
CA ALA A 85 7.06 -5.00 5.70
C ALA A 85 7.31 -3.50 5.55
N LEU A 86 8.23 -3.10 4.66
CA LEU A 86 8.52 -1.70 4.39
C LEU A 86 7.34 -0.99 3.71
N GLN A 87 6.67 -1.64 2.74
CA GLN A 87 5.45 -1.12 2.14
C GLN A 87 4.37 -0.83 3.19
N GLY A 88 4.13 -1.76 4.11
CA GLY A 88 3.13 -1.62 5.17
C GLY A 88 3.50 -0.53 6.18
N SER A 89 4.79 -0.34 6.48
CA SER A 89 5.24 0.69 7.42
C SER A 89 4.91 2.13 6.97
N GLY A 90 4.61 2.33 5.68
CA GLY A 90 4.13 3.61 5.17
C GLY A 90 2.78 4.06 5.71
N ALA A 91 1.95 3.17 6.24
CA ALA A 91 0.73 3.39 7.04
C ALA A 91 -0.14 4.63 6.66
N ILE A 92 -0.18 4.99 5.36
CA ILE A 92 -0.85 6.22 4.87
C ILE A 92 -2.37 6.22 5.07
N ALA A 93 -2.98 5.06 5.33
CA ALA A 93 -4.44 4.96 5.45
C ALA A 93 -4.99 5.81 6.60
N SER A 94 -4.32 5.84 7.76
CA SER A 94 -4.73 6.67 8.90
C SER A 94 -4.62 8.16 8.58
N VAL A 95 -3.55 8.56 7.90
CA VAL A 95 -3.31 9.96 7.51
C VAL A 95 -4.33 10.42 6.47
N VAL A 96 -4.69 9.56 5.50
CA VAL A 96 -5.73 9.85 4.51
C VAL A 96 -7.09 10.03 5.16
N LEU A 97 -7.46 9.15 6.10
CA LEU A 97 -8.74 9.27 6.82
C LEU A 97 -8.78 10.52 7.71
N ALA A 98 -7.66 10.87 8.36
CA ALA A 98 -7.55 12.09 9.14
C ALA A 98 -7.66 13.34 8.24
N LEU A 99 -6.95 13.38 7.11
CA LEU A 99 -7.07 14.47 6.13
C LEU A 99 -8.50 14.59 5.60
N LEU A 100 -9.17 13.47 5.32
CA LEU A 100 -10.56 13.47 4.88
C LEU A 100 -11.47 14.11 5.94
N ALA A 101 -11.25 13.79 7.22
CA ALA A 101 -12.01 14.36 8.32
C ALA A 101 -11.76 15.86 8.47
N ASP A 102 -10.51 16.32 8.29
CA ASP A 102 -10.12 17.73 8.38
C ASP A 102 -10.73 18.58 7.22
N LEU A 103 -10.86 17.99 6.03
CA LEU A 103 -11.39 18.68 4.84
C LEU A 103 -12.91 18.54 4.66
N THR A 104 -13.58 17.75 5.51
CA THR A 104 -15.02 17.44 5.33
C THR A 104 -15.82 17.93 6.53
N ARG A 105 -16.92 18.65 6.27
CA ARG A 105 -17.88 19.08 7.32
C ARG A 105 -18.48 17.85 8.02
N GLU A 106 -18.79 17.97 9.29
CA GLU A 106 -19.31 16.86 10.12
C GLU A 106 -20.50 16.13 9.49
N GLU A 107 -21.44 16.89 8.92
CA GLU A 107 -22.65 16.35 8.29
C GLU A 107 -22.35 15.51 7.04
N GLN A 108 -21.20 15.70 6.41
CA GLN A 108 -20.79 15.01 5.18
C GLN A 108 -19.75 13.91 5.42
N ARG A 109 -19.17 13.80 6.63
CA ARG A 109 -18.08 12.84 6.95
C ARG A 109 -18.48 11.40 6.64
N THR A 110 -19.69 10.99 7.03
CA THR A 110 -20.18 9.63 6.78
C THR A 110 -20.21 9.32 5.28
N LYS A 111 -20.67 10.27 4.46
CA LYS A 111 -20.71 10.09 2.99
C LYS A 111 -19.29 10.04 2.40
N ALA A 112 -18.38 10.89 2.88
CA ALA A 112 -17.00 10.92 2.42
C ALA A 112 -16.26 9.61 2.78
N VAL A 113 -16.42 9.10 3.99
CA VAL A 113 -15.86 7.81 4.42
C VAL A 113 -16.47 6.66 3.61
N ALA A 114 -17.78 6.68 3.36
CA ALA A 114 -18.45 5.67 2.54
C ALA A 114 -17.90 5.66 1.09
N LEU A 115 -17.63 6.84 0.51
CA LEU A 115 -17.03 6.95 -0.83
C LEU A 115 -15.61 6.35 -0.86
N VAL A 116 -14.79 6.64 0.15
CA VAL A 116 -13.45 6.05 0.27
C VAL A 116 -13.56 4.53 0.42
N GLY A 117 -14.45 4.04 1.30
CA GLY A 117 -14.69 2.61 1.49
C GLY A 117 -15.14 1.91 0.20
N SER A 118 -16.06 2.53 -0.54
CA SER A 118 -16.51 2.02 -1.85
C SER A 118 -15.36 1.98 -2.87
N SER A 119 -14.49 3.00 -2.89
CA SER A 119 -13.31 3.04 -3.76
C SER A 119 -12.31 1.93 -3.41
N ILE A 120 -12.14 1.61 -2.13
CA ILE A 120 -11.31 0.51 -1.66
C ILE A 120 -11.91 -0.83 -2.11
N GLY A 121 -13.21 -1.03 -1.92
CA GLY A 121 -13.92 -2.25 -2.36
C GLY A 121 -13.83 -2.44 -3.89
N PHE A 122 -14.04 -1.38 -4.66
CA PHE A 122 -13.90 -1.42 -6.11
C PHE A 122 -12.46 -1.75 -6.54
N SER A 123 -11.46 -1.12 -5.89
CA SER A 123 -10.05 -1.44 -6.12
C SER A 123 -9.71 -2.90 -5.81
N PHE A 124 -10.33 -3.47 -4.78
CA PHE A 124 -10.16 -4.88 -4.43
C PHE A 124 -10.69 -5.80 -5.53
N LEU A 125 -11.92 -5.55 -6.01
CA LEU A 125 -12.51 -6.33 -7.10
C LEU A 125 -11.66 -6.25 -8.38
N LEU A 126 -11.25 -5.06 -8.78
CA LEU A 126 -10.37 -4.88 -9.93
C LEU A 126 -9.03 -5.61 -9.76
N ALA A 127 -8.45 -5.56 -8.56
CA ALA A 127 -7.18 -6.22 -8.27
C ALA A 127 -7.29 -7.75 -8.36
N LEU A 128 -8.38 -8.33 -7.86
CA LEU A 128 -8.63 -9.78 -7.99
C LEU A 128 -8.77 -10.22 -9.45
N MET A 129 -9.39 -9.39 -10.29
CA MET A 129 -9.54 -9.70 -11.72
C MET A 129 -8.23 -9.48 -12.50
N LEU A 130 -7.56 -8.37 -12.25
CA LEU A 130 -6.37 -7.96 -13.01
C LEU A 130 -5.08 -8.61 -12.51
N GLY A 131 -5.00 -9.02 -11.24
CA GLY A 131 -3.81 -9.62 -10.66
C GLY A 131 -3.30 -10.83 -11.47
N PRO A 132 -4.10 -11.89 -11.67
CA PRO A 132 -3.69 -13.05 -12.46
C PRO A 132 -3.37 -12.72 -13.93
N ILE A 133 -4.09 -11.76 -14.53
CA ILE A 133 -3.85 -11.33 -15.91
C ILE A 133 -2.50 -10.60 -16.00
N LEU A 134 -2.23 -9.68 -15.11
CA LEU A 134 -0.95 -8.97 -15.08
C LEU A 134 0.21 -9.92 -14.78
N ASP A 135 -0.02 -10.91 -13.93
CA ASP A 135 0.98 -11.92 -13.63
C ASP A 135 1.43 -12.67 -14.89
N THR A 136 0.49 -13.08 -15.76
CA THR A 136 0.84 -13.77 -17.03
C THR A 136 1.63 -12.88 -18.00
N VAL A 137 1.50 -11.54 -17.89
CA VAL A 137 2.14 -10.59 -18.84
C VAL A 137 3.47 -10.06 -18.30
N ILE A 138 3.52 -9.69 -17.04
CA ILE A 138 4.68 -9.00 -16.43
C ILE A 138 5.28 -9.74 -15.24
N GLY A 139 4.66 -10.82 -14.78
CA GLY A 139 5.09 -11.63 -13.65
C GLY A 139 5.04 -10.89 -12.30
N LEU A 140 5.42 -11.59 -11.24
CA LEU A 140 5.42 -11.06 -9.87
C LEU A 140 6.29 -9.79 -9.73
N SER A 141 7.51 -9.82 -10.28
CA SER A 141 8.43 -8.68 -10.26
C SER A 141 7.82 -7.45 -10.94
N GLY A 142 7.19 -7.65 -12.12
CA GLY A 142 6.52 -6.58 -12.84
C GLY A 142 5.35 -5.97 -12.08
N ILE A 143 4.61 -6.78 -11.31
CA ILE A 143 3.55 -6.29 -10.42
C ILE A 143 4.14 -5.37 -9.34
N PHE A 144 5.23 -5.78 -8.67
CA PHE A 144 5.90 -4.91 -7.69
C PHE A 144 6.46 -3.63 -8.31
N TRP A 145 7.02 -3.68 -9.52
CA TRP A 145 7.44 -2.49 -10.26
C TRP A 145 6.27 -1.55 -10.55
N SER A 146 5.13 -2.09 -10.99
CA SER A 146 3.92 -1.29 -11.25
C SER A 146 3.39 -0.63 -9.98
N MET A 147 3.45 -1.33 -8.83
CA MET A 147 3.10 -0.75 -7.52
C MET A 147 4.03 0.41 -7.13
N GLY A 148 5.34 0.25 -7.34
CA GLY A 148 6.33 1.31 -7.12
C GLY A 148 6.07 2.53 -8.03
N LEU A 149 5.77 2.30 -9.30
CA LEU A 149 5.43 3.35 -10.25
C LEU A 149 4.16 4.12 -9.83
N LEU A 150 3.11 3.41 -9.41
CA LEU A 150 1.89 4.04 -8.89
C LEU A 150 2.18 4.88 -7.63
N GLY A 151 3.06 4.42 -6.74
CA GLY A 151 3.52 5.20 -5.60
C GLY A 151 4.24 6.47 -6.02
N LEU A 152 5.14 6.40 -7.01
CA LEU A 152 5.84 7.56 -7.57
C LEU A 152 4.89 8.55 -8.24
N ILE A 153 3.87 8.08 -8.98
CA ILE A 153 2.86 8.94 -9.61
C ILE A 153 1.99 9.62 -8.56
N ALA A 154 1.71 8.94 -7.45
CA ALA A 154 0.92 9.51 -6.36
C ALA A 154 1.66 10.66 -5.63
N LEU A 155 3.00 10.67 -5.61
CA LEU A 155 3.79 11.72 -4.94
C LEU A 155 3.49 13.13 -5.48
N PRO A 156 3.62 13.43 -6.79
CA PRO A 156 3.29 14.74 -7.30
C PRO A 156 1.81 15.10 -7.11
N VAL A 157 0.91 14.12 -7.18
CA VAL A 157 -0.51 14.35 -6.91
C VAL A 157 -0.69 14.84 -5.47
N VAL A 158 -0.05 14.21 -4.49
CA VAL A 158 -0.11 14.65 -3.09
C VAL A 158 0.55 16.02 -2.92
N VAL A 159 1.71 16.24 -3.54
CA VAL A 159 2.46 17.50 -3.40
C VAL A 159 1.70 18.70 -3.98
N TRP A 160 1.01 18.52 -5.09
CA TRP A 160 0.35 19.65 -5.79
C TRP A 160 -1.12 19.84 -5.42
N PHE A 161 -1.85 18.74 -5.16
CA PHE A 161 -3.30 18.80 -4.96
C PHE A 161 -3.74 18.69 -3.50
N VAL A 162 -2.89 18.17 -2.60
CA VAL A 162 -3.24 18.09 -1.18
C VAL A 162 -2.87 19.41 -0.50
N PRO A 163 -3.86 20.14 0.07
CA PRO A 163 -3.58 21.35 0.83
C PRO A 163 -2.75 21.04 2.07
N ALA A 164 -1.88 21.99 2.44
CA ALA A 164 -1.24 21.95 3.75
C ALA A 164 -2.31 22.35 4.79
N VAL A 165 -2.77 21.38 5.56
CA VAL A 165 -3.64 21.63 6.73
C VAL A 165 -2.71 21.70 7.92
N GLU A 166 -2.64 22.90 8.53
CA GLU A 166 -1.93 23.15 9.80
C GLU A 166 -2.80 22.77 10.99
#